data_7244b71c0fc1d9f86bd244238d712ff7
#
_entry.id   7244b71c0fc1d9f86bd244238d712ff7
#
_cell.length_a   1.000
_cell.length_b   1.000
_cell.length_c   1.000
_cell.angle_alpha   90.00
_cell.angle_beta   90.00
_cell.angle_gamma   90.00
#
_symmetry.space_group_name_H-M   'P 1'
#
loop_
_entity.id
_entity.type
_entity.pdbx_description
1 polymer ?
#
loop_
_entity_poly.entity_id
_entity_poly.type
_entity_poly.pdbx_seq_one_letter_code
_entity_poly.pdbx_strand_id
1 'polypeptide(L)'
;MARPQTIASLEAKEELTLKQIQELEEKLRAKKAQLKKVQTQTLTASNKKFKEYGLDLKNAALAVGIAETIAKLVEEGTTSIEEIEAMGSAVIRKEREAAAIDTATSAEEYE
;
A
#
# COMPACT_ATOMS: atom_id res chain seq x y z
N MET A 1 19.37 13.51 -45.09
CA MET A 1 19.40 14.89 -44.62
C MET A 1 18.16 15.22 -43.80
N ALA A 2 18.38 15.75 -42.61
CA ALA A 2 17.27 16.21 -41.80
C ALA A 2 16.66 17.47 -42.42
N ARG A 3 15.34 17.49 -42.57
CA ARG A 3 14.65 18.70 -43.03
C ARG A 3 14.75 19.79 -41.94
N PRO A 4 14.98 21.06 -42.35
CA PRO A 4 14.95 22.13 -41.35
C PRO A 4 13.56 22.21 -40.70
N GLN A 5 13.52 22.29 -39.39
CA GLN A 5 12.26 22.40 -38.67
C GLN A 5 11.74 23.83 -38.76
N THR A 6 10.47 23.96 -39.12
CA THR A 6 9.80 25.25 -39.17
C THR A 6 9.31 25.63 -37.78
N ILE A 7 9.05 26.91 -37.54
CA ILE A 7 8.46 27.41 -36.28
C ILE A 7 7.12 26.74 -36.03
N ALA A 8 6.28 26.61 -37.07
CA ALA A 8 4.97 25.95 -36.97
C ALA A 8 5.11 24.48 -36.53
N SER A 9 6.10 23.77 -37.06
CA SER A 9 6.39 22.38 -36.69
C SER A 9 6.83 22.26 -35.21
N LEU A 10 7.67 23.19 -34.76
CA LEU A 10 8.14 23.22 -33.38
C LEU A 10 7.02 23.59 -32.41
N GLU A 11 6.16 24.54 -32.77
CA GLU A 11 4.99 24.89 -31.97
C GLU A 11 4.03 23.70 -31.81
N ALA A 12 3.80 22.96 -32.89
CA ALA A 12 2.96 21.74 -32.85
C ALA A 12 3.55 20.68 -31.92
N LYS A 13 4.87 20.52 -31.93
CA LYS A 13 5.57 19.59 -31.02
C LYS A 13 5.46 20.05 -29.57
N GLU A 14 5.59 21.37 -29.36
CA GLU A 14 5.46 21.96 -28.02
C GLU A 14 4.06 21.74 -27.47
N GLU A 15 3.02 22.01 -28.24
CA GLU A 15 1.62 21.78 -27.83
C GLU A 15 1.36 20.31 -27.49
N LEU A 16 1.85 19.40 -28.33
CA LEU A 16 1.72 17.97 -28.11
C LEU A 16 2.42 17.54 -26.83
N THR A 17 3.64 18.03 -26.61
CA THR A 17 4.43 17.73 -25.43
C THR A 17 3.73 18.23 -24.15
N LEU A 18 3.22 19.45 -24.19
CA LEU A 18 2.48 20.04 -23.06
C LEU A 18 1.23 19.23 -22.75
N LYS A 19 0.51 18.80 -23.77
CA LYS A 19 -0.68 17.95 -23.60
C LYS A 19 -0.32 16.61 -22.95
N GLN A 20 0.76 15.99 -23.39
CA GLN A 20 1.27 14.74 -22.82
C GLN A 20 1.66 14.92 -21.34
N ILE A 21 2.29 16.05 -21.00
CA ILE A 21 2.65 16.37 -19.62
C ILE A 21 1.39 16.49 -18.77
N GLN A 22 0.37 17.17 -19.25
CA GLN A 22 -0.91 17.32 -18.53
C GLN A 22 -1.58 15.96 -18.30
N GLU A 23 -1.59 15.10 -19.30
CA GLU A 23 -2.14 13.75 -19.20
C GLU A 23 -1.39 12.92 -18.14
N LEU A 24 -0.05 13.01 -18.12
CA LEU A 24 0.79 12.32 -17.13
C LEU A 24 0.54 12.86 -15.72
N GLU A 25 0.40 14.17 -15.57
CA GLU A 25 0.10 14.80 -14.28
C GLU A 25 -1.26 14.34 -13.74
N GLU A 26 -2.28 14.24 -14.60
CA GLU A 26 -3.59 13.73 -14.21
C GLU A 26 -3.54 12.26 -13.80
N LYS A 27 -2.82 11.43 -14.54
CA LYS A 27 -2.60 10.03 -14.19
C LYS A 27 -1.87 9.89 -12.88
N LEU A 28 -0.84 10.70 -12.66
CA LEU A 28 -0.08 10.69 -11.41
C LEU A 28 -0.98 11.07 -10.22
N ARG A 29 -1.79 12.11 -10.39
CA ARG A 29 -2.73 12.55 -9.34
C ARG A 29 -3.72 11.42 -9.01
N ALA A 30 -4.28 10.76 -10.02
CA ALA A 30 -5.20 9.64 -9.83
C ALA A 30 -4.53 8.48 -9.11
N LYS A 31 -3.29 8.15 -9.48
CA LYS A 31 -2.52 7.08 -8.83
C LYS A 31 -2.17 7.41 -7.40
N LYS A 32 -1.81 8.65 -7.10
CA LYS A 32 -1.56 9.11 -5.72
C LYS A 32 -2.81 9.01 -4.86
N ALA A 33 -3.97 9.39 -5.40
CA ALA A 33 -5.25 9.26 -4.69
C ALA A 33 -5.59 7.79 -4.43
N GLN A 34 -5.34 6.91 -5.39
CA GLN A 34 -5.53 5.46 -5.24
C GLN A 34 -4.60 4.88 -4.18
N LEU A 35 -3.33 5.28 -4.18
CA LEU A 35 -2.36 4.84 -3.17
C LEU A 35 -2.83 5.23 -1.77
N LYS A 36 -3.26 6.47 -1.60
CA LYS A 36 -3.77 6.97 -0.32
C LYS A 36 -4.97 6.17 0.17
N LYS A 37 -5.88 5.83 -0.74
CA LYS A 37 -7.04 4.99 -0.46
C LYS A 37 -6.63 3.60 0.00
N VAL A 38 -5.67 2.96 -0.70
CA VAL A 38 -5.15 1.64 -0.35
C VAL A 38 -4.46 1.67 1.01
N GLN A 39 -3.67 2.70 1.30
CA GLN A 39 -3.02 2.88 2.60
C GLN A 39 -4.04 2.98 3.74
N THR A 40 -5.14 3.72 3.52
CA THR A 40 -6.23 3.83 4.49
C THR A 40 -6.92 2.47 4.69
N GLN A 41 -7.17 1.74 3.62
CA GLN A 41 -7.76 0.40 3.70
C GLN A 41 -6.85 -0.57 4.46
N THR A 42 -5.54 -0.50 4.24
CA THR A 42 -4.54 -1.31 4.95
C THR A 42 -4.58 -1.01 6.45
N LEU A 43 -4.64 0.27 6.82
CA LEU A 43 -4.73 0.67 8.22
C LEU A 43 -6.02 0.15 8.87
N THR A 44 -7.15 0.26 8.17
CA THR A 44 -8.44 -0.25 8.63
C THR A 44 -8.40 -1.76 8.85
N ALA A 45 -7.81 -2.50 7.91
CA ALA A 45 -7.66 -3.95 8.00
C ALA A 45 -6.74 -4.35 9.16
N SER A 46 -5.65 -3.60 9.38
CA SER A 46 -4.74 -3.80 10.51
C SER A 46 -5.46 -3.59 11.84
N ASN A 47 -6.26 -2.54 11.96
CA ASN A 47 -7.04 -2.25 13.16
C ASN A 47 -8.07 -3.35 13.43
N LYS A 48 -8.69 -3.88 12.39
CA LYS A 48 -9.62 -5.01 12.50
C LYS A 48 -8.92 -6.23 13.07
N LYS A 49 -7.67 -6.49 12.65
CA LYS A 49 -6.87 -7.60 13.14
C LYS A 49 -6.64 -7.50 14.66
N PHE A 50 -6.32 -6.30 15.14
CA PHE A 50 -6.19 -6.05 16.58
C PHE A 50 -7.50 -6.37 17.32
N LYS A 51 -8.64 -5.98 16.76
CA LYS A 51 -9.95 -6.26 17.38
C LYS A 51 -10.25 -7.76 17.45
N GLU A 52 -9.84 -8.53 16.44
CA GLU A 52 -10.00 -9.99 16.42
C GLU A 52 -9.29 -10.65 17.61
N TYR A 53 -8.17 -10.06 18.04
CA TYR A 53 -7.44 -10.52 19.22
C TYR A 53 -7.91 -9.87 20.53
N GLY A 54 -9.01 -9.14 20.51
CA GLY A 54 -9.54 -8.45 21.70
C GLY A 54 -8.80 -7.17 22.05
N LEU A 55 -8.01 -6.63 21.13
CA LEU A 55 -7.19 -5.44 21.35
C LEU A 55 -7.84 -4.24 20.64
N ASP A 56 -8.58 -3.43 21.39
CA ASP A 56 -9.19 -2.23 20.85
C ASP A 56 -8.25 -1.04 21.03
N LEU A 57 -7.60 -0.63 19.91
CA LEU A 57 -6.65 0.49 19.90
C LEU A 57 -7.31 1.87 20.11
N LYS A 58 -8.63 1.95 20.11
CA LYS A 58 -9.34 3.17 20.51
C LYS A 58 -9.21 3.43 22.01
N ASN A 59 -8.96 2.38 22.78
CA ASN A 59 -8.62 2.52 24.20
C ASN A 59 -7.16 2.98 24.32
N ALA A 60 -6.97 4.25 24.61
CA ALA A 60 -5.64 4.86 24.66
C ALA A 60 -4.73 4.19 25.71
N ALA A 61 -5.26 3.81 26.84
CA ALA A 61 -4.48 3.13 27.88
C ALA A 61 -3.97 1.77 27.39
N LEU A 62 -4.81 1.01 26.69
CA LEU A 62 -4.43 -0.27 26.11
C LEU A 62 -3.36 -0.09 25.03
N ALA A 63 -3.55 0.88 24.14
CA ALA A 63 -2.58 1.16 23.07
C ALA A 63 -1.21 1.54 23.62
N VAL A 64 -1.17 2.41 24.63
CA VAL A 64 0.08 2.82 25.29
C VAL A 64 0.70 1.63 26.02
N GLY A 65 -0.10 0.83 26.70
CA GLY A 65 0.37 -0.38 27.39
C GLY A 65 1.01 -1.39 26.44
N ILE A 66 0.43 -1.59 25.27
CA ILE A 66 1.00 -2.46 24.22
C ILE A 66 2.35 -1.91 23.76
N ALA A 67 2.42 -0.61 23.47
CA ALA A 67 3.65 0.04 23.02
C ALA A 67 4.76 -0.10 24.08
N GLU A 68 4.46 0.15 25.34
CA GLU A 68 5.41 0.00 26.46
C GLU A 68 5.87 -1.44 26.63
N THR A 69 4.95 -2.40 26.50
CA THR A 69 5.26 -3.83 26.59
C THR A 69 6.23 -4.24 25.49
N ILE A 70 5.97 -3.83 24.26
CA ILE A 70 6.85 -4.12 23.11
C ILE A 70 8.21 -3.47 23.32
N ALA A 71 8.24 -2.21 23.75
CA ALA A 71 9.49 -1.49 24.01
C ALA A 71 10.36 -2.21 25.06
N LYS A 72 9.76 -2.71 26.13
CA LYS A 72 10.46 -3.47 27.17
C LYS A 72 11.02 -4.78 26.62
N LEU A 73 10.23 -5.52 25.86
CA LEU A 73 10.66 -6.79 25.27
C LEU A 73 11.84 -6.59 24.30
N VAL A 74 11.82 -5.53 23.54
CA VAL A 74 12.93 -5.17 22.63
C VAL A 74 14.17 -4.77 23.43
N GLU A 75 14.02 -3.96 24.48
CA GLU A 75 15.13 -3.53 25.34
C GLU A 75 15.78 -4.70 26.07
N GLU A 76 15.00 -5.66 26.53
CA GLU A 76 15.47 -6.86 27.21
C GLU A 76 16.11 -7.89 26.25
N GLY A 77 16.00 -7.67 24.95
CA GLY A 77 16.51 -8.58 23.92
C GLY A 77 15.67 -9.84 23.73
N THR A 78 14.46 -9.88 24.28
CA THR A 78 13.53 -11.02 24.13
C THR A 78 13.02 -11.10 22.70
N THR A 79 12.84 -9.97 22.05
CA THR A 79 12.42 -9.86 20.65
C THR A 79 13.06 -8.62 20.02
N SER A 80 12.83 -8.43 18.73
CA SER A 80 13.26 -7.24 17.99
C SER A 80 12.11 -6.77 17.09
N ILE A 81 12.18 -5.54 16.64
CA ILE A 81 11.20 -4.99 15.69
C ILE A 81 11.18 -5.85 14.42
N GLU A 82 12.35 -6.27 13.94
CA GLU A 82 12.49 -7.12 12.77
C GLU A 82 11.82 -8.49 12.95
N GLU A 83 11.91 -9.07 14.14
CA GLU A 83 11.23 -10.33 14.45
C GLU A 83 9.72 -10.15 14.49
N ILE A 84 9.24 -9.05 15.05
CA ILE A 84 7.81 -8.71 15.09
C ILE A 84 7.28 -8.50 13.66
N GLU A 85 8.01 -7.77 12.83
CA GLU A 85 7.67 -7.56 11.43
C GLU A 85 7.64 -8.88 10.65
N ALA A 86 8.61 -9.76 10.90
CA ALA A 86 8.68 -11.07 10.26
C ALA A 86 7.47 -11.93 10.61
N MET A 87 7.03 -11.90 11.86
CA MET A 87 5.83 -12.59 12.32
C MET A 87 4.59 -12.07 11.59
N GLY A 88 4.43 -10.73 11.51
CA GLY A 88 3.34 -10.09 10.79
C GLY A 88 3.37 -10.44 9.31
N SER A 89 4.53 -10.40 8.69
CA SER A 89 4.71 -10.77 7.29
C SER A 89 4.30 -12.21 6.99
N ALA A 90 4.60 -13.13 7.91
CA ALA A 90 4.22 -14.54 7.77
C ALA A 90 2.69 -14.70 7.78
N VAL A 91 1.99 -13.98 8.67
CA VAL A 91 0.52 -13.99 8.74
C VAL A 91 -0.09 -13.41 7.45
N ILE A 92 0.42 -12.29 6.98
CA ILE A 92 -0.04 -11.64 5.74
C ILE A 92 0.17 -12.57 4.54
N ARG A 93 1.30 -13.27 4.50
CA ARG A 93 1.59 -14.25 3.44
C ARG A 93 0.55 -15.38 3.42
N LYS A 94 0.19 -15.92 4.58
CA LYS A 94 -0.84 -16.95 4.70
C LYS A 94 -2.19 -16.45 4.22
N GLU A 95 -2.57 -15.23 4.56
CA GLU A 95 -3.81 -14.61 4.10
C GLU A 95 -3.81 -14.43 2.58
N ARG A 96 -2.66 -14.04 2.02
CA ARG A 96 -2.50 -13.87 0.57
C ARG A 96 -2.61 -15.21 -0.16
N GLU A 97 -2.00 -16.26 0.38
CA GLU A 97 -2.09 -17.62 -0.18
C GLU A 97 -3.53 -18.13 -0.14
N ALA A 98 -4.24 -17.92 0.96
CA ALA A 98 -5.64 -18.30 1.11
C ALA A 98 -6.51 -17.52 0.10
N ALA A 99 -6.30 -16.22 -0.08
CA ALA A 99 -7.01 -15.41 -1.05
C ALA A 99 -6.73 -15.87 -2.48
N ALA A 100 -5.49 -16.23 -2.80
CA ALA A 100 -5.11 -16.75 -4.11
C ALA A 100 -5.78 -18.10 -4.41
N ILE A 101 -5.88 -18.99 -3.42
CA ILE A 101 -6.58 -20.26 -3.54
C ILE A 101 -8.07 -20.03 -3.79
N ASP A 102 -8.71 -19.14 -3.03
CA ASP A 102 -10.12 -18.80 -3.21
C ASP A 102 -10.38 -18.20 -4.60
N THR A 103 -9.51 -17.33 -5.06
CA THR A 103 -9.60 -16.71 -6.39
C THR A 103 -9.45 -17.78 -7.49
N ALA A 104 -8.49 -18.68 -7.35
CA ALA A 104 -8.27 -19.77 -8.30
C ALA A 104 -9.48 -20.73 -8.33
N THR A 105 -10.03 -21.09 -7.17
CA THR A 105 -11.21 -21.94 -7.06
C THR A 105 -12.42 -21.26 -7.72
N SER A 106 -12.64 -19.98 -7.48
CA SER A 106 -13.72 -19.21 -8.10
C SER A 106 -13.59 -19.15 -9.62
N ALA A 107 -12.37 -19.01 -10.13
CA ALA A 107 -12.09 -18.99 -11.56
C ALA A 107 -12.40 -20.36 -12.20
N GLU A 108 -12.08 -21.45 -11.53
CA GLU A 108 -12.38 -22.82 -11.99
C GLU A 108 -13.88 -23.09 -12.04
N GLU A 109 -14.65 -22.54 -11.10
CA GLU A 109 -16.10 -22.70 -11.06
C GLU A 109 -16.82 -22.06 -12.27
N TYR A 110 -16.22 -21.04 -12.87
CA TYR A 110 -16.80 -20.33 -14.02
C TYR A 110 -16.39 -20.90 -15.38
N GLU A 111 -15.53 -21.87 -15.42
CA GLU A 111 -15.20 -22.61 -16.62
C GLU A 111 -16.10 -23.85 -16.77
#